data_4c1272f24258cac45d5ffb1b0658b6d7
#
_entry.id   4c1272f24258cac45d5ffb1b0658b6d7
#
_cell.length_a   1.000
_cell.length_b   1.000
_cell.length_c   1.000
_cell.angle_alpha   90.00
_cell.angle_beta   90.00
_cell.angle_gamma   90.00
#
_symmetry.space_group_name_H-M   'P 1'
#
loop_
_entity.id
_entity.type
_entity.pdbx_description
1 polymer ?
#
loop_
_entity_poly.entity_id
_entity_poly.type
_entity_poly.pdbx_seq_one_letter_code
_entity_poly.pdbx_strand_id
1 'polypeptide(L)'
;VTETRMPYPVRVDASQAPSPSRGLWLVKWLLLVPHYVVLAFLWLAFLIVSVVAFFAILFTARYPRPLFDFNVGVLRWSWRVHYYGYGALGTDRYPPFTLAEVPDYPAHLDIAYPERLSRGLVLVKSWLLAIPHYLVLSVFTGGGIWLGTRAGTSDSTWDDGWGAGVSLVALLVFIAAIVLLFTGRYPRPLYDFVLGMDRWALRVAAYAALMTDRYPPFRLDQGGTDPGSVPVEPLAPPPSGVPAGAPPAPAAPVR
;
A
#
# COMPACT_ATOMS: atom_id res chain seq x y z
N VAL A 1 -20.06 -23.75 7.75
CA VAL A 1 -20.46 -22.35 7.61
C VAL A 1 -19.21 -21.60 7.16
N THR A 2 -19.07 -21.38 5.86
CA THR A 2 -17.99 -20.59 5.29
C THR A 2 -18.33 -19.14 5.57
N GLU A 3 -17.71 -18.57 6.61
CA GLU A 3 -17.78 -17.13 6.86
C GLU A 3 -17.26 -16.41 5.62
N THR A 4 -18.13 -15.79 4.87
CA THR A 4 -17.77 -14.91 3.76
C THR A 4 -17.12 -13.67 4.37
N ARG A 5 -15.83 -13.79 4.66
CA ARG A 5 -15.02 -12.71 5.24
C ARG A 5 -14.96 -11.59 4.21
N MET A 6 -15.74 -10.54 4.42
CA MET A 6 -15.68 -9.37 3.53
C MET A 6 -14.23 -8.89 3.39
N PRO A 7 -13.72 -8.72 2.18
CA PRO A 7 -12.34 -8.30 1.97
C PRO A 7 -12.08 -6.95 2.65
N TYR A 8 -10.85 -6.75 3.12
CA TYR A 8 -10.45 -5.47 3.72
C TYR A 8 -10.50 -4.37 2.64
N PRO A 9 -10.99 -3.15 2.95
CA PRO A 9 -11.23 -2.11 1.95
C PRO A 9 -9.96 -1.54 1.30
N VAL A 10 -8.79 -1.76 1.88
CA VAL A 10 -7.50 -1.35 1.32
C VAL A 10 -6.80 -2.57 0.75
N ARG A 11 -6.54 -2.55 -0.55
CA ARG A 11 -5.86 -3.63 -1.30
C ARG A 11 -4.53 -3.11 -1.83
N VAL A 12 -3.49 -3.89 -1.61
CA VAL A 12 -2.13 -3.57 -2.04
C VAL A 12 -1.56 -4.78 -2.74
N ASP A 13 -1.46 -4.71 -4.04
CA ASP A 13 -0.91 -5.75 -4.89
C ASP A 13 0.41 -5.29 -5.49
N ALA A 14 1.38 -6.21 -5.60
CA ALA A 14 2.64 -5.92 -6.26
C ALA A 14 3.23 -7.18 -6.89
N SER A 15 3.90 -7.03 -8.01
CA SER A 15 4.58 -8.11 -8.71
C SER A 15 6.07 -7.82 -8.82
N GLN A 16 6.89 -8.75 -8.32
CA GLN A 16 8.35 -8.63 -8.40
C GLN A 16 8.82 -8.70 -9.84
N ALA A 17 9.74 -7.80 -10.23
CA ALA A 17 10.39 -7.88 -11.52
C ALA A 17 11.16 -9.22 -11.67
N PRO A 18 11.01 -9.94 -12.79
CA PRO A 18 11.63 -11.25 -12.96
C PRO A 18 13.16 -11.20 -12.98
N SER A 19 13.74 -10.09 -13.41
CA SER A 19 15.19 -9.90 -13.51
C SER A 19 15.56 -8.45 -13.21
N PRO A 20 15.64 -8.05 -11.92
CA PRO A 20 16.06 -6.71 -11.56
C PRO A 20 17.53 -6.48 -11.89
N SER A 21 17.86 -5.26 -12.32
CA SER A 21 19.23 -4.85 -12.64
C SER A 21 20.12 -4.85 -11.40
N ARG A 22 21.30 -5.44 -11.51
CA ARG A 22 22.25 -5.56 -10.39
C ARG A 22 22.72 -4.21 -9.83
N GLY A 23 22.91 -3.20 -10.68
CA GLY A 23 23.51 -1.91 -10.31
C GLY A 23 22.57 -0.71 -10.33
N LEU A 24 21.33 -0.84 -10.89
CA LEU A 24 20.42 0.29 -11.01
C LEU A 24 20.05 0.92 -9.66
N TRP A 25 19.98 0.09 -8.61
CA TRP A 25 19.64 0.55 -7.27
C TRP A 25 20.64 1.61 -6.74
N LEU A 26 21.89 1.61 -7.21
CA LEU A 26 22.90 2.61 -6.83
C LEU A 26 22.54 4.03 -7.28
N VAL A 27 21.76 4.16 -8.36
CA VAL A 27 21.39 5.47 -8.94
C VAL A 27 19.90 5.81 -8.73
N LYS A 28 19.09 4.89 -8.24
CA LYS A 28 17.64 5.13 -8.02
C LYS A 28 17.38 6.33 -7.12
N TRP A 29 18.23 6.59 -6.12
CA TRP A 29 18.08 7.76 -5.25
C TRP A 29 18.07 9.07 -6.02
N LEU A 30 18.95 9.22 -7.01
CA LEU A 30 19.00 10.41 -7.86
C LEU A 30 17.76 10.52 -8.74
N LEU A 31 17.32 9.39 -9.31
CA LEU A 31 16.11 9.33 -10.14
C LEU A 31 14.83 9.63 -9.34
N LEU A 32 14.85 9.42 -8.03
CA LEU A 32 13.70 9.68 -7.15
C LEU A 32 13.59 11.13 -6.69
N VAL A 33 14.66 11.93 -6.79
CA VAL A 33 14.64 13.34 -6.35
C VAL A 33 13.44 14.12 -6.92
N PRO A 34 13.15 14.10 -8.24
CA PRO A 34 12.01 14.84 -8.76
C PRO A 34 10.67 14.36 -8.20
N HIS A 35 10.54 13.04 -7.93
CA HIS A 35 9.33 12.52 -7.29
C HIS A 35 9.19 13.01 -5.86
N TYR A 36 10.27 13.01 -5.07
CA TYR A 36 10.22 13.48 -3.69
C TYR A 36 9.87 14.96 -3.59
N VAL A 37 10.38 15.79 -4.52
CA VAL A 37 10.01 17.21 -4.56
C VAL A 37 8.50 17.38 -4.80
N VAL A 38 7.94 16.70 -5.80
CA VAL A 38 6.49 16.79 -6.09
C VAL A 38 5.68 16.17 -4.97
N LEU A 39 6.08 15.00 -4.46
CA LEU A 39 5.39 14.34 -3.36
C LEU A 39 5.38 15.19 -2.08
N ALA A 40 6.41 15.98 -1.80
CA ALA A 40 6.41 16.86 -0.63
C ALA A 40 5.23 17.85 -0.68
N PHE A 41 4.97 18.46 -1.84
CA PHE A 41 3.80 19.34 -2.03
C PHE A 41 2.48 18.56 -2.00
N LEU A 42 2.45 17.38 -2.59
CA LEU A 42 1.25 16.53 -2.58
C LEU A 42 0.91 16.05 -1.16
N TRP A 43 1.90 15.72 -0.34
CA TRP A 43 1.69 15.35 1.06
C TRP A 43 1.21 16.53 1.91
N LEU A 44 1.70 17.75 1.64
CA LEU A 44 1.15 18.94 2.29
C LEU A 44 -0.33 19.14 1.91
N ALA A 45 -0.65 19.00 0.61
CA ALA A 45 -2.03 19.07 0.15
C ALA A 45 -2.89 17.92 0.75
N PHE A 46 -2.35 16.70 0.83
CA PHE A 46 -2.99 15.54 1.47
C PHE A 46 -3.37 15.83 2.93
N LEU A 47 -2.45 16.45 3.69
CA LEU A 47 -2.71 16.82 5.07
C LEU A 47 -3.87 17.82 5.16
N ILE A 48 -3.83 18.89 4.36
CA ILE A 48 -4.89 19.90 4.32
C ILE A 48 -6.23 19.26 3.95
N VAL A 49 -6.25 18.46 2.90
CA VAL A 49 -7.45 17.73 2.45
C VAL A 49 -7.97 16.79 3.54
N SER A 50 -7.08 16.11 4.28
CA SER A 50 -7.47 15.23 5.38
C SER A 50 -8.11 16.01 6.54
N VAL A 51 -7.62 17.21 6.85
CA VAL A 51 -8.25 18.10 7.85
C VAL A 51 -9.63 18.56 7.38
N VAL A 52 -9.78 18.94 6.12
CA VAL A 52 -11.10 19.31 5.55
C VAL A 52 -12.05 18.11 5.59
N ALA A 53 -11.55 16.92 5.24
CA ALA A 53 -12.32 15.69 5.29
C ALA A 53 -12.76 15.33 6.71
N PHE A 54 -11.89 15.56 7.72
CA PHE A 54 -12.23 15.38 9.14
C PHE A 54 -13.50 16.16 9.50
N PHE A 55 -13.56 17.46 9.20
CA PHE A 55 -14.74 18.29 9.48
C PHE A 55 -15.93 17.83 8.62
N ALA A 56 -15.73 17.52 7.35
CA ALA A 56 -16.80 17.03 6.49
C ALA A 56 -17.43 15.76 7.06
N ILE A 57 -16.64 14.78 7.50
CA ILE A 57 -17.15 13.54 8.10
C ILE A 57 -17.84 13.81 9.43
N LEU A 58 -17.28 14.70 10.26
CA LEU A 58 -17.85 15.05 11.56
C LEU A 58 -19.28 15.60 11.42
N PHE A 59 -19.54 16.44 10.42
CA PHE A 59 -20.85 17.05 10.22
C PHE A 59 -21.79 16.20 9.34
N THR A 60 -21.27 15.54 8.28
CA THR A 60 -22.08 14.86 7.26
C THR A 60 -22.03 13.33 7.33
N ALA A 61 -21.10 12.73 8.11
CA ALA A 61 -20.78 11.31 8.12
C ALA A 61 -20.34 10.77 6.75
N ARG A 62 -19.86 11.62 5.86
CA ARG A 62 -19.41 11.26 4.51
C ARG A 62 -18.06 11.90 4.20
N TYR A 63 -17.19 11.16 3.54
CA TYR A 63 -15.99 11.70 2.95
C TYR A 63 -16.34 12.31 1.58
N PRO A 64 -16.08 13.60 1.30
CA PRO A 64 -16.35 14.17 -0.01
C PRO A 64 -15.57 13.43 -1.11
N ARG A 65 -16.25 12.95 -2.14
CA ARG A 65 -15.68 12.08 -3.18
C ARG A 65 -14.43 12.66 -3.84
N PRO A 66 -14.40 13.92 -4.28
CA PRO A 66 -13.19 14.48 -4.91
C PRO A 66 -11.97 14.50 -3.98
N LEU A 67 -12.19 14.77 -2.68
CA LEU A 67 -11.13 14.80 -1.68
C LEU A 67 -10.60 13.40 -1.39
N PHE A 68 -11.51 12.41 -1.37
CA PHE A 68 -11.15 11.01 -1.22
C PHE A 68 -10.29 10.52 -2.40
N ASP A 69 -10.76 10.76 -3.62
CA ASP A 69 -10.07 10.31 -4.84
C ASP A 69 -8.68 10.98 -4.98
N PHE A 70 -8.55 12.25 -4.57
CA PHE A 70 -7.26 12.93 -4.49
C PHE A 70 -6.32 12.24 -3.51
N ASN A 71 -6.79 11.97 -2.28
CA ASN A 71 -5.96 11.32 -1.26
C ASN A 71 -5.57 9.89 -1.65
N VAL A 72 -6.47 9.12 -2.28
CA VAL A 72 -6.13 7.81 -2.88
C VAL A 72 -5.02 7.96 -3.91
N GLY A 73 -5.12 8.97 -4.78
CA GLY A 73 -4.11 9.25 -5.80
C GLY A 73 -2.73 9.54 -5.22
N VAL A 74 -2.66 10.35 -4.14
CA VAL A 74 -1.39 10.66 -3.46
C VAL A 74 -0.78 9.41 -2.83
N LEU A 75 -1.57 8.57 -2.15
CA LEU A 75 -1.10 7.31 -1.58
C LEU A 75 -0.65 6.34 -2.69
N ARG A 76 -1.38 6.26 -3.80
CA ARG A 76 -1.06 5.42 -4.96
C ARG A 76 0.26 5.82 -5.61
N TRP A 77 0.49 7.11 -5.82
CA TRP A 77 1.77 7.60 -6.35
C TRP A 77 2.92 7.37 -5.35
N SER A 78 2.70 7.68 -4.07
CA SER A 78 3.68 7.41 -3.02
C SER A 78 4.06 5.94 -2.95
N TRP A 79 3.08 5.03 -3.09
CA TRP A 79 3.31 3.59 -3.13
C TRP A 79 4.20 3.18 -4.32
N ARG A 80 3.92 3.68 -5.53
CA ARG A 80 4.75 3.39 -6.71
C ARG A 80 6.19 3.86 -6.55
N VAL A 81 6.39 5.07 -6.01
CA VAL A 81 7.71 5.64 -5.74
C VAL A 81 8.45 4.83 -4.68
N HIS A 82 7.77 4.46 -3.60
CA HIS A 82 8.31 3.61 -2.55
C HIS A 82 8.70 2.22 -3.07
N TYR A 83 7.85 1.61 -3.89
CA TYR A 83 8.05 0.30 -4.50
C TYR A 83 9.24 0.27 -5.48
N TYR A 84 9.42 1.32 -6.29
CA TYR A 84 10.59 1.50 -7.16
C TYR A 84 11.87 1.74 -6.35
N GLY A 85 11.75 2.54 -5.30
CA GLY A 85 12.86 3.01 -4.47
C GLY A 85 13.28 2.02 -3.39
N TYR A 86 13.89 2.56 -2.35
CA TYR A 86 14.49 1.80 -1.25
C TYR A 86 13.46 1.26 -0.22
N GLY A 87 12.18 1.41 -0.48
CA GLY A 87 11.14 0.78 0.33
C GLY A 87 10.98 -0.70 0.02
N ALA A 88 11.09 -1.10 -1.26
CA ALA A 88 10.95 -2.49 -1.66
C ALA A 88 11.96 -2.94 -2.72
N LEU A 89 12.51 -2.03 -3.55
CA LEU A 89 13.32 -2.34 -4.74
C LEU A 89 12.65 -3.36 -5.68
N GLY A 90 11.31 -3.33 -5.74
CA GLY A 90 10.50 -4.36 -6.39
C GLY A 90 10.53 -4.34 -7.91
N THR A 91 10.87 -3.20 -8.52
CA THR A 91 10.88 -3.00 -9.97
C THR A 91 11.95 -2.03 -10.42
N ASP A 92 12.42 -2.19 -11.65
CA ASP A 92 13.30 -1.23 -12.34
C ASP A 92 12.53 -0.26 -13.24
N ARG A 93 11.22 -0.44 -13.38
CA ARG A 93 10.36 0.44 -14.16
C ARG A 93 10.16 1.75 -13.41
N TYR A 94 10.56 2.87 -14.03
CA TYR A 94 10.43 4.20 -13.46
C TYR A 94 8.96 4.57 -13.18
N PRO A 95 8.63 5.14 -12.00
CA PRO A 95 7.25 5.48 -11.65
C PRO A 95 6.72 6.60 -12.55
N PRO A 96 5.48 6.51 -13.04
CA PRO A 96 4.87 7.61 -13.78
C PRO A 96 4.43 8.76 -12.86
N PHE A 97 4.54 10.01 -13.35
CA PHE A 97 4.09 11.22 -12.65
C PHE A 97 2.56 11.38 -12.80
N THR A 98 1.79 10.58 -12.06
CA THR A 98 0.33 10.66 -12.11
C THR A 98 -0.31 10.18 -10.81
N LEU A 99 -1.45 10.77 -10.44
CA LEU A 99 -2.29 10.31 -9.34
C LEU A 99 -3.24 9.18 -9.77
N ALA A 100 -3.46 9.02 -11.08
CA ALA A 100 -4.35 8.01 -11.62
C ALA A 100 -3.79 6.59 -11.44
N GLU A 101 -4.65 5.59 -11.52
CA GLU A 101 -4.23 4.19 -11.63
C GLU A 101 -3.49 3.95 -12.94
N VAL A 102 -2.45 3.12 -12.87
CA VAL A 102 -1.64 2.73 -14.03
C VAL A 102 -1.64 1.20 -14.07
N PRO A 103 -2.55 0.58 -14.83
CA PRO A 103 -2.74 -0.88 -14.84
C PRO A 103 -1.50 -1.69 -15.21
N ASP A 104 -0.63 -1.12 -16.04
CA ASP A 104 0.61 -1.79 -16.48
C ASP A 104 1.77 -1.67 -15.46
N TYR A 105 1.63 -0.86 -14.41
CA TYR A 105 2.67 -0.71 -13.41
C TYR A 105 2.60 -1.86 -12.40
N PRO A 106 3.74 -2.43 -11.94
CA PRO A 106 3.74 -3.62 -11.08
C PRO A 106 3.35 -3.39 -9.63
N ALA A 107 2.93 -2.19 -9.25
CA ALA A 107 2.52 -1.85 -7.89
C ALA A 107 1.17 -1.11 -7.91
N HIS A 108 0.16 -1.73 -7.30
CA HIS A 108 -1.22 -1.25 -7.29
C HIS A 108 -1.68 -0.97 -5.86
N LEU A 109 -2.45 0.08 -5.70
CA LEU A 109 -3.15 0.42 -4.46
C LEU A 109 -4.58 0.81 -4.81
N ASP A 110 -5.54 0.11 -4.21
CA ASP A 110 -6.94 0.43 -4.29
C ASP A 110 -7.57 0.56 -2.91
N ILE A 111 -8.41 1.58 -2.72
CA ILE A 111 -9.11 1.85 -1.47
C ILE A 111 -10.59 2.02 -1.79
N ALA A 112 -11.40 1.09 -1.29
CA ALA A 112 -12.83 1.13 -1.49
C ALA A 112 -13.44 2.38 -0.83
N TYR A 113 -14.22 3.14 -1.61
CA TYR A 113 -14.89 4.33 -1.09
C TYR A 113 -15.95 3.95 -0.05
N PRO A 114 -15.89 4.52 1.18
CA PRO A 114 -16.87 4.25 2.22
C PRO A 114 -18.16 5.05 1.96
N GLU A 115 -19.31 4.39 1.90
CA GLU A 115 -20.60 5.08 1.76
C GLU A 115 -20.92 5.96 2.98
N ARG A 116 -20.56 5.49 4.17
CA ARG A 116 -20.74 6.20 5.44
C ARG A 116 -19.57 5.95 6.37
N LEU A 117 -19.22 6.98 7.13
CA LEU A 117 -18.20 6.95 8.18
C LEU A 117 -18.80 7.38 9.52
N SER A 118 -18.26 6.83 10.60
CA SER A 118 -18.69 7.14 11.95
C SER A 118 -18.16 8.50 12.41
N ARG A 119 -19.05 9.40 12.79
CA ARG A 119 -18.70 10.71 13.35
C ARG A 119 -17.92 10.60 14.66
N GLY A 120 -18.22 9.62 15.49
CA GLY A 120 -17.51 9.40 16.76
C GLY A 120 -16.12 8.82 16.57
N LEU A 121 -15.95 7.86 15.64
CA LEU A 121 -14.65 7.28 15.35
C LEU A 121 -13.68 8.30 14.76
N VAL A 122 -14.16 9.26 13.97
CA VAL A 122 -13.32 10.31 13.38
C VAL A 122 -12.52 11.08 14.43
N LEU A 123 -13.10 11.27 15.62
CA LEU A 123 -12.45 12.02 16.71
C LEU A 123 -11.28 11.27 17.36
N VAL A 124 -11.29 9.96 17.33
CA VAL A 124 -10.34 9.14 18.13
C VAL A 124 -9.47 8.21 17.31
N LYS A 125 -9.87 7.86 16.08
CA LYS A 125 -9.18 6.79 15.34
C LYS A 125 -7.76 7.16 14.90
N SER A 126 -7.53 8.41 14.46
CA SER A 126 -6.24 8.81 13.91
C SER A 126 -5.14 8.93 14.95
N TRP A 127 -5.47 9.29 16.19
CA TRP A 127 -4.48 9.53 17.23
C TRP A 127 -4.56 8.51 18.37
N LEU A 128 -5.75 8.02 18.77
CA LEU A 128 -5.89 7.10 19.89
C LEU A 128 -5.90 5.63 19.42
N LEU A 129 -6.81 5.28 18.51
CA LEU A 129 -6.96 3.89 18.08
C LEU A 129 -5.79 3.41 17.19
N ALA A 130 -5.08 4.32 16.54
CA ALA A 130 -3.91 4.00 15.72
C ALA A 130 -2.61 3.88 16.54
N ILE A 131 -2.57 4.26 17.83
CA ILE A 131 -1.35 4.19 18.68
C ILE A 131 -0.68 2.81 18.61
N PRO A 132 -1.35 1.66 18.82
CA PRO A 132 -0.68 0.37 18.79
C PRO A 132 -0.06 0.07 17.41
N HIS A 133 -0.67 0.54 16.33
CA HIS A 133 -0.09 0.41 15.01
C HIS A 133 1.13 1.32 14.83
N TYR A 134 1.08 2.57 15.33
CA TYR A 134 2.22 3.48 15.26
C TYR A 134 3.42 2.95 16.03
N LEU A 135 3.21 2.33 17.20
CA LEU A 135 4.28 1.70 17.98
C LEU A 135 4.97 0.58 17.18
N VAL A 136 4.20 -0.28 16.54
CA VAL A 136 4.78 -1.38 15.75
C VAL A 136 5.41 -0.85 14.46
N LEU A 137 4.74 0.08 13.76
CA LEU A 137 5.28 0.68 12.54
C LEU A 137 6.57 1.47 12.82
N SER A 138 6.71 2.09 13.98
CA SER A 138 7.95 2.82 14.33
C SER A 138 9.17 1.90 14.32
N VAL A 139 9.02 0.64 14.73
CA VAL A 139 10.09 -0.36 14.64
C VAL A 139 10.41 -0.70 13.18
N PHE A 140 9.40 -0.78 12.31
CA PHE A 140 9.60 -1.13 10.90
C PHE A 140 10.18 0.01 10.08
N THR A 141 9.73 1.26 10.34
CA THR A 141 10.08 2.43 9.52
C THR A 141 11.27 3.24 10.06
N GLY A 142 11.87 2.83 11.18
CA GLY A 142 13.06 3.48 11.73
C GLY A 142 12.79 4.62 12.69
N GLY A 143 11.53 4.85 13.07
CA GLY A 143 11.19 5.64 14.24
C GLY A 143 11.45 4.84 15.52
N GLY A 144 12.65 4.28 15.67
CA GLY A 144 13.01 3.36 16.75
C GLY A 144 12.42 3.83 18.06
N ILE A 145 11.78 2.92 18.79
CA ILE A 145 11.39 3.18 20.17
C ILE A 145 12.64 3.66 20.87
N TRP A 146 12.68 4.93 21.22
CA TRP A 146 13.64 5.48 22.15
C TRP A 146 13.39 4.89 23.55
N LEU A 147 13.48 3.57 23.65
CA LEU A 147 13.77 2.80 24.86
C LEU A 147 15.29 2.73 25.06
N GLY A 148 16.00 3.69 24.47
CA GLY A 148 17.41 3.88 24.69
C GLY A 148 17.63 4.50 26.04
N THR A 149 17.99 3.66 26.99
CA THR A 149 18.99 3.92 28.03
C THR A 149 19.53 5.36 28.06
N ARG A 150 18.73 6.26 28.61
CA ARG A 150 19.27 7.37 29.37
C ARG A 150 19.70 6.81 30.74
N ALA A 151 20.61 5.84 30.71
CA ALA A 151 21.36 5.46 31.88
C ALA A 151 22.65 6.29 31.86
N GLY A 152 22.60 7.41 32.56
CA GLY A 152 23.72 8.08 33.16
C GLY A 152 24.85 8.53 32.23
N THR A 153 24.88 9.82 31.90
CA THR A 153 25.95 10.72 32.38
C THR A 153 25.57 12.13 31.91
N SER A 154 25.44 13.01 32.90
CA SER A 154 25.34 14.45 32.73
C SER A 154 26.68 14.95 32.16
N ASP A 155 26.72 15.18 30.85
CA ASP A 155 27.66 16.13 30.29
C ASP A 155 26.97 16.83 29.11
N SER A 156 26.83 18.15 29.28
CA SER A 156 26.12 19.05 28.42
C SER A 156 26.99 19.42 27.21
N THR A 157 26.90 18.62 26.18
CA THR A 157 27.22 19.06 24.83
C THR A 157 25.97 18.86 23.99
N TRP A 158 25.61 19.90 23.23
CA TRP A 158 24.56 19.91 22.23
C TRP A 158 24.94 18.91 21.13
N ASP A 159 24.82 17.62 21.43
CA ASP A 159 24.87 16.58 20.44
C ASP A 159 23.45 16.43 19.94
N ASP A 160 23.13 17.15 18.83
CA ASP A 160 21.98 16.89 17.99
C ASP A 160 22.17 15.48 17.40
N GLY A 161 22.13 14.48 18.27
CA GLY A 161 22.11 13.08 17.93
C GLY A 161 20.84 12.76 17.17
N TRP A 162 20.86 13.02 15.88
CA TRP A 162 20.05 12.29 14.92
C TRP A 162 20.44 10.81 15.08
N GLY A 163 19.97 10.19 16.14
CA GLY A 163 19.96 8.74 16.28
C GLY A 163 19.05 8.19 15.20
N ALA A 164 19.59 8.05 14.00
CA ALA A 164 18.95 7.36 12.90
C ALA A 164 18.74 5.91 13.34
N GLY A 165 17.60 5.64 13.95
CA GLY A 165 17.15 4.28 14.17
C GLY A 165 17.08 3.62 12.80
N VAL A 166 17.92 2.61 12.59
CA VAL A 166 17.92 1.88 11.31
C VAL A 166 16.55 1.24 11.15
N SER A 167 15.81 1.65 10.12
CA SER A 167 14.54 1.04 9.76
C SER A 167 14.75 -0.45 9.49
N LEU A 168 13.93 -1.31 10.08
CA LEU A 168 13.97 -2.74 9.78
C LEU A 168 13.75 -2.99 8.29
N VAL A 169 12.80 -2.28 7.68
CA VAL A 169 12.56 -2.35 6.22
C VAL A 169 13.80 -1.93 5.45
N ALA A 170 14.42 -0.79 5.79
CA ALA A 170 15.62 -0.32 5.13
C ALA A 170 16.80 -1.30 5.27
N LEU A 171 16.98 -1.91 6.44
CA LEU A 171 18.00 -2.93 6.66
C LEU A 171 17.77 -4.16 5.79
N LEU A 172 16.54 -4.67 5.75
CA LEU A 172 16.18 -5.84 4.95
C LEU A 172 16.32 -5.58 3.45
N VAL A 173 15.90 -4.40 2.99
CA VAL A 173 16.04 -3.98 1.59
C VAL A 173 17.51 -3.77 1.25
N PHE A 174 18.33 -3.24 2.16
CA PHE A 174 19.78 -3.12 1.96
C PHE A 174 20.46 -4.49 1.85
N ILE A 175 20.09 -5.44 2.70
CA ILE A 175 20.58 -6.83 2.58
C ILE A 175 20.16 -7.42 1.22
N ALA A 176 18.90 -7.21 0.82
CA ALA A 176 18.42 -7.66 -0.49
C ALA A 176 19.18 -7.01 -1.66
N ALA A 177 19.52 -5.72 -1.55
CA ALA A 177 20.32 -5.00 -2.55
C ALA A 177 21.74 -5.58 -2.68
N ILE A 178 22.38 -5.91 -1.56
CA ILE A 178 23.70 -6.58 -1.57
C ILE A 178 23.59 -7.97 -2.24
N VAL A 179 22.60 -8.78 -1.83
CA VAL A 179 22.38 -10.11 -2.44
C VAL A 179 22.12 -9.96 -3.94
N LEU A 180 21.29 -9.00 -4.35
CA LEU A 180 21.02 -8.71 -5.75
C LEU A 180 22.28 -8.34 -6.53
N LEU A 181 23.17 -7.51 -5.94
CA LEU A 181 24.42 -7.08 -6.57
C LEU A 181 25.31 -8.28 -6.93
N PHE A 182 25.47 -9.22 -6.00
CA PHE A 182 26.38 -10.36 -6.18
C PHE A 182 25.73 -11.53 -6.93
N THR A 183 24.46 -11.82 -6.68
CA THR A 183 23.78 -13.00 -7.24
C THR A 183 22.91 -12.69 -8.47
N GLY A 184 22.55 -11.41 -8.69
CA GLY A 184 21.59 -11.02 -9.72
C GLY A 184 20.14 -11.46 -9.41
N ARG A 185 19.85 -11.87 -8.17
CA ARG A 185 18.53 -12.35 -7.74
C ARG A 185 18.10 -11.67 -6.46
N TYR A 186 16.85 -11.24 -6.42
CA TYR A 186 16.24 -10.73 -5.19
C TYR A 186 15.58 -11.93 -4.46
N PRO A 187 15.93 -12.20 -3.18
CA PRO A 187 15.36 -13.33 -2.45
C PRO A 187 13.84 -13.16 -2.24
N ARG A 188 13.05 -14.07 -2.77
CA ARG A 188 11.58 -14.02 -2.65
C ARG A 188 11.06 -13.95 -1.22
N PRO A 189 11.55 -14.75 -0.25
CA PRO A 189 11.05 -14.67 1.11
C PRO A 189 11.25 -13.28 1.74
N LEU A 190 12.36 -12.62 1.41
CA LEU A 190 12.66 -11.28 1.90
C LEU A 190 11.74 -10.23 1.24
N TYR A 191 11.53 -10.36 -0.07
CA TYR A 191 10.58 -9.53 -0.81
C TYR A 191 9.16 -9.66 -0.24
N ASP A 192 8.68 -10.89 -0.06
CA ASP A 192 7.33 -11.16 0.44
C ASP A 192 7.12 -10.61 1.85
N PHE A 193 8.15 -10.67 2.70
CA PHE A 193 8.11 -10.13 4.05
C PHE A 193 8.06 -8.59 4.05
N VAL A 194 8.93 -7.93 3.25
CA VAL A 194 8.94 -6.47 3.08
C VAL A 194 7.58 -6.00 2.56
N LEU A 195 7.06 -6.66 1.53
CA LEU A 195 5.75 -6.33 0.97
C LEU A 195 4.62 -6.50 1.99
N GLY A 196 4.69 -7.50 2.86
CA GLY A 196 3.75 -7.68 3.97
C GLY A 196 3.76 -6.50 4.96
N MET A 197 4.95 -5.98 5.29
CA MET A 197 5.09 -4.79 6.14
C MET A 197 4.56 -3.52 5.45
N ASP A 198 4.89 -3.31 4.17
CA ASP A 198 4.41 -2.17 3.40
C ASP A 198 2.89 -2.19 3.25
N ARG A 199 2.30 -3.36 2.99
CA ARG A 199 0.85 -3.56 2.93
C ARG A 199 0.18 -3.18 4.24
N TRP A 200 0.75 -3.61 5.37
CA TRP A 200 0.23 -3.22 6.66
C TRP A 200 0.36 -1.71 6.91
N ALA A 201 1.51 -1.11 6.59
CA ALA A 201 1.74 0.33 6.72
C ALA A 201 0.72 1.15 5.91
N LEU A 202 0.43 0.75 4.67
CA LEU A 202 -0.55 1.41 3.81
C LEU A 202 -1.98 1.27 4.35
N ARG A 203 -2.35 0.12 4.94
CA ARG A 203 -3.64 -0.06 5.63
C ARG A 203 -3.78 0.87 6.82
N VAL A 204 -2.72 1.01 7.62
CA VAL A 204 -2.68 1.95 8.76
C VAL A 204 -2.76 3.40 8.27
N ALA A 205 -2.03 3.75 7.22
CA ALA A 205 -2.07 5.10 6.63
C ALA A 205 -3.48 5.48 6.14
N ALA A 206 -4.16 4.58 5.43
CA ALA A 206 -5.54 4.80 4.98
C ALA A 206 -6.52 4.94 6.16
N TYR A 207 -6.34 4.15 7.22
CA TYR A 207 -7.14 4.26 8.44
C TYR A 207 -6.91 5.58 9.17
N ALA A 208 -5.65 5.99 9.33
CA ALA A 208 -5.27 7.25 9.95
C ALA A 208 -5.73 8.48 9.15
N ALA A 209 -5.74 8.37 7.82
CA ALA A 209 -6.26 9.38 6.90
C ALA A 209 -7.80 9.38 6.77
N LEU A 210 -8.50 8.71 7.67
CA LEU A 210 -9.96 8.69 7.77
C LEU A 210 -10.69 8.02 6.57
N MET A 211 -9.97 7.27 5.72
CA MET A 211 -10.52 6.70 4.49
C MET A 211 -11.36 5.45 4.72
N THR A 212 -11.26 4.82 5.90
CA THR A 212 -12.05 3.65 6.27
C THR A 212 -12.26 3.60 7.78
N ASP A 213 -13.39 3.08 8.26
CA ASP A 213 -13.64 2.83 9.68
C ASP A 213 -13.23 1.41 10.11
N ARG A 214 -12.85 0.55 9.16
CA ARG A 214 -12.40 -0.80 9.50
C ARG A 214 -11.00 -0.77 10.08
N TYR A 215 -10.86 -1.28 11.29
CA TYR A 215 -9.59 -1.34 11.99
C TYR A 215 -8.58 -2.20 11.24
N PRO A 216 -7.32 -1.76 11.05
CA PRO A 216 -6.30 -2.55 10.36
C PRO A 216 -6.01 -3.86 11.10
N PRO A 217 -6.00 -5.00 10.42
CA PRO A 217 -5.68 -6.27 11.07
C PRO A 217 -4.18 -6.33 11.42
N PHE A 218 -3.86 -6.83 12.62
CA PHE A 218 -2.48 -7.13 13.02
C PHE A 218 -2.00 -8.42 12.36
N ARG A 219 -1.73 -8.37 11.07
CA ARG A 219 -1.19 -9.49 10.30
C ARG A 219 -0.32 -9.00 9.16
N LEU A 220 0.74 -9.73 8.90
CA LEU A 220 1.58 -9.55 7.73
C LEU A 220 1.09 -10.50 6.63
N ASP A 221 0.34 -9.94 5.68
CA ASP A 221 -0.10 -10.69 4.50
C ASP A 221 1.06 -10.70 3.49
N GLN A 222 1.81 -11.79 3.48
CA GLN A 222 2.96 -11.97 2.60
C GLN A 222 2.53 -12.35 1.17
N GLY A 223 3.42 -12.14 0.20
CA GLY A 223 3.18 -12.46 -1.20
C GLY A 223 2.68 -11.29 -2.05
N GLY A 224 2.78 -11.41 -3.36
CA GLY A 224 2.47 -10.35 -4.32
C GLY A 224 1.01 -9.95 -4.35
N THR A 225 0.10 -10.91 -4.21
CA THR A 225 -1.35 -10.69 -4.23
C THR A 225 -1.89 -10.48 -2.84
N ASP A 226 -2.69 -9.44 -2.64
CA ASP A 226 -3.39 -9.22 -1.37
C ASP A 226 -4.45 -10.32 -1.16
N PRO A 227 -4.48 -11.01 -0.02
CA PRO A 227 -5.49 -12.05 0.26
C PRO A 227 -6.94 -11.54 0.19
N GLY A 228 -7.13 -10.20 0.21
CA GLY A 228 -8.43 -9.57 0.00
C GLY A 228 -8.76 -9.31 -1.47
N SER A 229 -7.80 -9.44 -2.37
CA SER A 229 -8.04 -9.37 -3.81
C SER A 229 -8.61 -10.71 -4.26
N VAL A 230 -9.89 -10.72 -4.61
CA VAL A 230 -10.46 -11.87 -5.32
C VAL A 230 -9.76 -11.92 -6.68
N PRO A 231 -9.10 -13.02 -7.06
CA PRO A 231 -8.67 -13.18 -8.43
C PRO A 231 -9.90 -12.95 -9.31
N VAL A 232 -9.83 -12.02 -10.24
CA VAL A 232 -10.79 -11.99 -11.35
C VAL A 232 -10.45 -13.28 -12.12
N GLU A 233 -11.18 -14.36 -11.82
CA GLU A 233 -11.11 -15.56 -12.62
C GLU A 233 -11.38 -15.13 -14.06
N PRO A 234 -10.44 -15.37 -15.00
CA PRO A 234 -10.70 -15.04 -16.40
C PRO A 234 -12.03 -15.69 -16.73
N LEU A 235 -13.00 -14.89 -17.21
CA LEU A 235 -14.28 -15.46 -17.64
C LEU A 235 -13.95 -16.69 -18.47
N ALA A 236 -14.33 -17.86 -17.97
CA ALA A 236 -14.13 -19.10 -18.71
C ALA A 236 -14.66 -18.83 -20.12
N PRO A 237 -13.88 -19.13 -21.18
CA PRO A 237 -14.37 -18.94 -22.54
C PRO A 237 -15.73 -19.64 -22.63
N PRO A 238 -16.73 -19.04 -23.27
CA PRO A 238 -18.04 -19.66 -23.38
C PRO A 238 -17.86 -21.08 -23.86
N PRO A 239 -18.59 -22.08 -23.30
CA PRO A 239 -18.40 -23.46 -23.64
C PRO A 239 -18.47 -23.59 -25.17
N SER A 240 -17.34 -23.95 -25.76
CA SER A 240 -17.21 -24.23 -27.18
C SER A 240 -18.02 -25.50 -27.47
N GLY A 241 -19.31 -25.35 -27.76
CA GLY A 241 -20.13 -26.54 -27.99
C GLY A 241 -21.63 -26.34 -27.93
N VAL A 242 -22.14 -25.18 -28.35
CA VAL A 242 -23.51 -25.14 -28.86
C VAL A 242 -23.41 -25.18 -30.38
N PRO A 243 -23.69 -26.30 -31.03
CA PRO A 243 -23.79 -26.32 -32.50
C PRO A 243 -24.95 -25.39 -32.88
N ALA A 244 -24.62 -24.32 -33.62
CA ALA A 244 -25.61 -23.44 -34.22
C ALA A 244 -26.47 -24.28 -35.18
N GLY A 245 -27.78 -24.33 -34.89
CA GLY A 245 -28.75 -24.70 -35.89
C GLY A 245 -29.07 -26.19 -36.04
N ALA A 246 -29.82 -26.75 -35.11
CA ALA A 246 -30.78 -27.80 -35.53
C ALA A 246 -32.06 -27.12 -36.07
N PRO A 247 -32.48 -27.37 -37.29
CA PRO A 247 -33.75 -26.83 -37.80
C PRO A 247 -34.95 -27.41 -37.00
N PRO A 248 -36.03 -26.65 -36.82
CA PRO A 248 -37.20 -27.13 -36.08
C PRO A 248 -37.82 -28.36 -36.80
N ALA A 249 -38.14 -29.37 -36.01
CA ALA A 249 -38.82 -30.58 -36.51
C ALA A 249 -40.20 -30.21 -37.12
N PRO A 250 -40.58 -30.86 -38.24
CA PRO A 250 -41.87 -30.60 -38.86
C PRO A 250 -43.03 -31.01 -37.96
N ALA A 251 -44.04 -30.17 -37.92
CA ALA A 251 -45.27 -30.40 -37.15
C ALA A 251 -45.99 -31.68 -37.62
N ALA A 252 -46.37 -32.52 -36.70
CA ALA A 252 -47.16 -33.72 -36.97
C ALA A 252 -48.59 -33.32 -37.42
N PRO A 253 -49.19 -34.06 -38.37
CA PRO A 253 -50.53 -33.77 -38.89
C PRO A 253 -51.58 -34.12 -37.85
N VAL A 254 -52.52 -33.17 -37.63
CA VAL A 254 -53.71 -33.35 -36.82
C VAL A 254 -54.65 -34.35 -37.56
N ARG A 255 -55.09 -35.38 -36.86
CA ARG A 255 -56.24 -36.17 -37.18
C ARG A 255 -57.37 -35.85 -36.22
#